data_3163d36f37f6bcaa13e28921363bbf97
#
_entry.id   3163d36f37f6bcaa13e28921363bbf97
#
_cell.length_a   1.000
_cell.length_b   1.000
_cell.length_c   1.000
_cell.angle_alpha   90.00
_cell.angle_beta   90.00
_cell.angle_gamma   90.00
#
_symmetry.space_group_name_H-M   'P 1'
#
loop_
_entity.id
_entity.type
_entity.pdbx_description
1 polymer ?
#
loop_
_entity_poly.entity_id
_entity_poly.type
_entity_poly.pdbx_seq_one_letter_code
_entity_poly.pdbx_strand_id
1 'polypeptide(L)'
;MRKRTVSFGFIQEAIVAFGLVLLLPACGWLKPAGDPSKDKVYKDEEVGDIQGTKVYDPETGTYRTVHEVNEKVDTVQWKVLAEDKYPPIKTDSPMNGAGGTKPSTGGNTGGTTGGGTGDGTGDISILLPFLAKSSSSGVPENSLWAVNFYAGARLAYDDLEADGARFNVSILDSEASTTTVNNLLKSGDLPKSDLIIGPYKRDNVEIMQAFSKKNKVPLVVPYTAQMGMAENNPFYIQVNPSLKTHCEAMTKHIRKQHQPENVVLVALDKAEEKGRLKYFQDANTLIEKGKTGKKFKELLVPEGAANFHSINIAQFIKPGTTTVFVVPSWSNQTFIYSLLHQLIAKQGEGEDIVVYGMSMWLDFEQLDFEYFEKLHLHVSSAFYVDDNDERVRQFKQKYFQSYGAVPDEESFLGYDVMLYFGKLLAKHGKNFTQKLDVSPSDVLHGRFEFNRVVLDPSRHKEDLNYFDQLENTFVHILKFQDFHLQPAD
;
A
#
# COMPACT_ATOMS: atom_id res chain seq x y z
N MET A 1 -15.92 -0.59 67.25
CA MET A 1 -17.09 0.24 66.92
C MET A 1 -16.80 1.70 67.19
N ARG A 2 -16.52 2.49 66.14
CA ARG A 2 -16.63 3.97 66.20
C ARG A 2 -16.78 4.44 64.73
N LYS A 3 -17.98 4.83 64.38
CA LYS A 3 -18.34 5.48 63.12
C LYS A 3 -17.73 6.87 63.15
N ARG A 4 -16.97 7.26 62.08
CA ARG A 4 -16.63 8.63 61.79
C ARG A 4 -17.54 9.13 60.67
N THR A 5 -18.42 10.03 61.02
CA THR A 5 -19.20 10.88 60.11
C THR A 5 -18.27 11.94 59.52
N VAL A 6 -18.17 12.01 58.20
CA VAL A 6 -17.49 13.09 57.48
C VAL A 6 -18.55 14.10 57.08
N SER A 7 -18.35 15.33 57.55
CA SER A 7 -19.23 16.48 57.38
C SER A 7 -19.27 16.96 55.92
N PHE A 8 -20.48 17.18 55.41
CA PHE A 8 -20.80 17.58 54.05
C PHE A 8 -20.73 19.12 53.83
N GLY A 9 -19.95 19.85 54.61
CA GLY A 9 -19.96 21.32 54.62
C GLY A 9 -19.02 22.02 53.64
N PHE A 10 -18.06 21.32 53.02
CA PHE A 10 -17.00 21.96 52.20
C PHE A 10 -17.23 22.01 50.68
N ILE A 11 -18.24 21.31 50.19
CA ILE A 11 -18.50 21.21 48.72
C ILE A 11 -19.40 22.33 48.22
N GLN A 12 -20.17 22.97 49.12
CA GLN A 12 -21.14 23.99 48.72
C GLN A 12 -20.51 25.38 48.53
N GLU A 13 -19.43 25.71 49.22
CA GLU A 13 -18.72 26.99 49.04
C GLU A 13 -17.80 27.02 47.79
N ALA A 14 -17.32 25.84 47.33
CA ALA A 14 -16.50 25.78 46.12
C ALA A 14 -17.32 25.92 44.81
N ILE A 15 -18.61 25.57 44.85
CA ILE A 15 -19.50 25.70 43.69
C ILE A 15 -19.99 27.15 43.49
N VAL A 16 -20.16 27.90 44.57
CA VAL A 16 -20.54 29.30 44.49
C VAL A 16 -19.42 30.21 44.05
N ALA A 17 -18.17 29.89 44.39
CA ALA A 17 -16.97 30.65 43.91
C ALA A 17 -16.67 30.40 42.44
N PHE A 18 -16.98 29.22 41.89
CA PHE A 18 -16.76 28.90 40.47
C PHE A 18 -17.89 29.43 39.56
N GLY A 19 -19.07 29.64 40.09
CA GLY A 19 -20.23 30.20 39.37
C GLY A 19 -20.16 31.72 39.15
N LEU A 20 -19.36 32.45 39.95
CA LEU A 20 -19.32 33.92 39.88
C LEU A 20 -18.23 34.44 38.92
N VAL A 21 -17.31 33.59 38.46
CA VAL A 21 -16.23 33.96 37.47
C VAL A 21 -16.72 33.84 36.03
N LEU A 22 -17.88 33.23 35.78
CA LEU A 22 -18.45 33.02 34.44
C LEU A 22 -19.47 34.09 33.98
N LEU A 23 -19.63 35.19 34.73
CA LEU A 23 -20.54 36.27 34.37
C LEU A 23 -19.85 37.61 34.04
N LEU A 24 -18.62 37.55 33.45
CA LEU A 24 -18.10 38.72 32.79
C LEU A 24 -18.53 38.69 31.31
N PRO A 25 -19.11 39.80 30.78
CA PRO A 25 -19.57 39.84 29.41
C PRO A 25 -18.39 39.83 28.46
N ALA A 26 -18.14 38.71 27.81
CA ALA A 26 -17.29 38.65 26.62
C ALA A 26 -18.02 39.30 25.44
N CYS A 27 -18.16 40.63 25.47
CA CYS A 27 -18.54 41.39 24.31
C CYS A 27 -17.36 41.41 23.32
N GLY A 28 -17.50 40.74 22.20
CA GLY A 28 -16.78 41.15 21.02
C GLY A 28 -16.12 40.10 20.14
N TRP A 29 -16.28 38.78 20.36
CA TRP A 29 -15.56 37.81 19.52
C TRP A 29 -16.37 36.65 18.92
N LEU A 30 -17.68 36.73 18.94
CA LEU A 30 -18.53 35.80 18.20
C LEU A 30 -19.25 36.56 17.10
N LYS A 31 -18.70 36.57 15.91
CA LYS A 31 -19.47 36.89 14.71
C LYS A 31 -20.52 35.77 14.54
N PRO A 32 -21.80 36.08 14.34
CA PRO A 32 -22.81 35.07 14.08
C PRO A 32 -22.45 34.34 12.79
N ALA A 33 -22.55 33.01 12.82
CA ALA A 33 -22.46 32.19 11.62
C ALA A 33 -23.54 32.67 10.63
N GLY A 34 -23.12 33.07 9.43
CA GLY A 34 -24.04 33.51 8.40
C GLY A 34 -24.99 32.40 7.99
N ASP A 35 -26.21 32.78 7.71
CA ASP A 35 -27.28 31.95 7.19
C ASP A 35 -26.78 31.18 5.94
N PRO A 36 -26.87 29.82 5.89
CA PRO A 36 -26.40 29.03 4.76
C PRO A 36 -27.30 29.15 3.50
N SER A 37 -28.37 29.94 3.54
CA SER A 37 -29.33 30.10 2.45
C SER A 37 -29.07 31.29 1.50
N LYS A 38 -27.97 32.03 1.68
CA LYS A 38 -27.60 33.09 0.72
C LYS A 38 -26.63 32.53 -0.30
N ASP A 39 -27.14 32.31 -1.49
CA ASP A 39 -26.40 32.03 -2.69
C ASP A 39 -25.13 32.86 -2.77
N LYS A 40 -23.96 32.23 -2.60
CA LYS A 40 -22.70 32.81 -2.99
C LYS A 40 -22.66 32.78 -4.51
N VAL A 41 -22.95 33.89 -5.11
CA VAL A 41 -22.52 34.17 -6.48
C VAL A 41 -21.02 34.04 -6.49
N TYR A 42 -20.51 32.96 -7.04
CA TYR A 42 -19.10 32.82 -7.39
C TYR A 42 -18.81 33.89 -8.42
N LYS A 43 -18.16 34.96 -8.00
CA LYS A 43 -17.38 35.77 -8.93
C LYS A 43 -16.27 34.86 -9.42
N ASP A 44 -16.11 34.79 -10.72
CA ASP A 44 -14.95 34.17 -11.36
C ASP A 44 -13.70 34.74 -10.71
N GLU A 45 -13.13 34.01 -9.73
CA GLU A 45 -11.78 34.25 -9.26
C GLU A 45 -10.88 33.69 -10.34
N GLU A 46 -10.06 34.56 -10.89
CA GLU A 46 -9.07 34.23 -11.89
C GLU A 46 -8.28 32.99 -11.45
N VAL A 47 -8.39 31.92 -12.23
CA VAL A 47 -7.56 30.73 -12.09
C VAL A 47 -6.12 31.15 -12.41
N GLY A 48 -5.27 31.28 -11.38
CA GLY A 48 -3.88 31.60 -11.65
C GLY A 48 -3.05 32.24 -10.55
N ASP A 49 -3.44 32.15 -9.29
CA ASP A 49 -2.51 32.55 -8.23
C ASP A 49 -1.53 31.41 -7.95
N ILE A 50 -0.43 31.38 -8.73
CA ILE A 50 0.72 30.54 -8.45
C ILE A 50 1.27 30.99 -7.10
N GLN A 51 1.21 30.16 -6.08
CA GLN A 51 1.83 30.44 -4.79
C GLN A 51 3.30 30.78 -5.03
N GLY A 52 3.68 32.02 -4.72
CA GLY A 52 5.05 32.48 -4.93
C GLY A 52 6.05 31.70 -4.10
N THR A 53 7.23 31.50 -4.64
CA THR A 53 8.33 30.81 -3.96
C THR A 53 8.73 31.58 -2.70
N LYS A 54 8.76 30.93 -1.54
CA LYS A 54 9.26 31.51 -0.29
C LYS A 54 10.78 31.53 -0.31
N VAL A 55 11.36 32.72 -0.36
CA VAL A 55 12.81 32.92 -0.31
C VAL A 55 13.20 33.47 1.06
N TYR A 56 14.19 32.86 1.70
CA TYR A 56 14.73 33.35 2.97
C TYR A 56 15.53 34.63 2.76
N ASP A 57 15.22 35.67 3.52
CA ASP A 57 15.93 36.95 3.52
C ASP A 57 16.90 36.96 4.73
N PRO A 58 18.21 36.86 4.49
CA PRO A 58 19.19 36.81 5.56
C PRO A 58 19.36 38.16 6.32
N GLU A 59 18.94 39.30 5.75
CA GLU A 59 19.04 40.57 6.41
C GLU A 59 17.92 40.79 7.42
N THR A 60 16.73 40.23 7.15
CA THR A 60 15.58 40.38 8.05
C THR A 60 15.32 39.11 8.89
N GLY A 61 15.97 38.00 8.59
CA GLY A 61 15.75 36.71 9.26
C GLY A 61 14.36 36.10 9.00
N THR A 62 13.65 36.57 7.99
CA THR A 62 12.28 36.11 7.67
C THR A 62 12.17 35.61 6.24
N TYR A 63 11.13 34.80 5.98
CA TYR A 63 10.81 34.37 4.62
C TYR A 63 9.90 35.39 3.95
N ARG A 64 10.27 35.86 2.75
CA ARG A 64 9.40 36.66 1.89
C ARG A 64 8.92 35.83 0.70
N THR A 65 7.68 36.00 0.32
CA THR A 65 7.13 35.40 -0.89
C THR A 65 7.53 36.22 -2.11
N VAL A 66 8.27 35.65 -3.04
CA VAL A 66 8.65 36.28 -4.31
C VAL A 66 7.76 35.71 -5.40
N HIS A 67 6.98 36.58 -6.02
CA HIS A 67 6.23 36.23 -7.23
C HIS A 67 7.09 36.56 -8.43
N GLU A 68 7.64 35.55 -9.09
CA GLU A 68 8.23 35.77 -10.42
C GLU A 68 7.11 35.90 -11.43
N VAL A 69 6.81 37.11 -11.85
CA VAL A 69 5.94 37.36 -13.00
C VAL A 69 6.75 37.06 -14.24
N ASN A 70 6.63 35.81 -14.72
CA ASN A 70 7.20 35.42 -15.98
C ASN A 70 6.22 35.82 -17.10
N GLU A 71 6.44 36.98 -17.76
CA GLU A 71 5.58 37.54 -18.81
C GLU A 71 5.44 36.69 -20.08
N LYS A 72 5.90 35.45 -20.05
CA LYS A 72 5.84 34.50 -21.18
C LYS A 72 5.31 33.12 -20.78
N VAL A 73 4.29 33.06 -19.96
CA VAL A 73 3.50 31.85 -19.85
C VAL A 73 2.51 31.82 -21.02
N ASP A 74 2.75 30.91 -21.96
CA ASP A 74 1.85 30.64 -23.06
C ASP A 74 0.55 30.07 -22.50
N THR A 75 -0.44 30.92 -22.30
CA THR A 75 -1.75 30.54 -21.79
C THR A 75 -2.49 29.78 -22.87
N VAL A 76 -2.62 28.46 -22.69
CA VAL A 76 -3.49 27.62 -23.53
C VAL A 76 -4.92 28.08 -23.32
N GLN A 77 -5.45 28.86 -24.29
CA GLN A 77 -6.86 29.21 -24.29
C GLN A 77 -7.68 28.02 -24.76
N TRP A 78 -8.42 27.40 -23.86
CA TRP A 78 -9.38 26.36 -24.19
C TRP A 78 -10.55 26.99 -24.96
N LYS A 79 -10.68 26.67 -26.24
CA LYS A 79 -11.90 26.99 -27.01
C LYS A 79 -12.91 25.89 -26.80
N VAL A 80 -14.05 26.22 -26.22
CA VAL A 80 -15.20 25.33 -26.21
C VAL A 80 -15.61 25.12 -27.65
N LEU A 81 -15.45 23.92 -28.21
CA LEU A 81 -15.95 23.55 -29.51
C LEU A 81 -17.40 23.11 -29.32
N ALA A 82 -18.30 23.65 -30.16
CA ALA A 82 -19.68 23.21 -30.18
C ALA A 82 -19.77 21.73 -30.60
N GLU A 83 -20.68 20.95 -30.00
CA GLU A 83 -20.83 19.50 -30.19
C GLU A 83 -20.99 19.08 -31.66
N ASP A 84 -21.52 19.95 -32.52
CA ASP A 84 -21.70 19.74 -33.96
C ASP A 84 -20.39 19.77 -34.79
N LYS A 85 -19.26 20.15 -34.15
CA LYS A 85 -17.92 20.18 -34.80
C LYS A 85 -17.06 18.95 -34.54
N TYR A 86 -17.52 18.00 -33.76
CA TYR A 86 -16.81 16.71 -33.63
C TYR A 86 -17.19 15.83 -34.86
N PRO A 87 -16.22 15.31 -35.61
CA PRO A 87 -16.52 14.34 -36.63
C PRO A 87 -17.22 13.14 -36.00
N PRO A 88 -18.32 12.64 -36.56
CA PRO A 88 -19.01 11.47 -36.02
C PRO A 88 -18.01 10.30 -35.97
N ILE A 89 -17.98 9.58 -34.84
CA ILE A 89 -17.22 8.37 -34.72
C ILE A 89 -17.70 7.40 -35.78
N LYS A 90 -16.91 7.13 -36.81
CA LYS A 90 -17.22 6.13 -37.80
C LYS A 90 -17.11 4.76 -37.14
N THR A 91 -18.21 4.21 -36.70
CA THR A 91 -18.35 2.80 -36.40
C THR A 91 -18.48 2.03 -37.73
N ASP A 92 -17.38 1.90 -38.44
CA ASP A 92 -17.33 1.04 -39.60
C ASP A 92 -16.88 -0.35 -39.17
N SER A 93 -17.83 -1.20 -38.82
CA SER A 93 -17.80 -2.61 -39.18
C SER A 93 -19.16 -3.24 -38.98
N PRO A 94 -19.87 -3.57 -40.06
CA PRO A 94 -21.03 -4.42 -39.95
C PRO A 94 -20.60 -5.87 -39.78
N MET A 95 -20.80 -6.46 -38.61
CA MET A 95 -20.82 -7.90 -38.49
C MET A 95 -22.10 -8.45 -39.11
N ASN A 96 -22.03 -8.80 -40.39
CA ASN A 96 -22.97 -9.73 -41.01
C ASN A 96 -22.52 -11.15 -40.75
N GLY A 97 -23.33 -11.93 -40.07
CA GLY A 97 -23.13 -13.36 -39.88
C GLY A 97 -24.34 -13.98 -39.21
N ALA A 98 -25.41 -14.15 -39.99
CA ALA A 98 -26.56 -14.94 -39.61
C ALA A 98 -26.18 -16.43 -39.47
N GLY A 99 -26.62 -17.08 -38.41
CA GLY A 99 -26.51 -18.53 -38.27
C GLY A 99 -27.10 -18.98 -36.93
N GLY A 100 -28.43 -19.00 -36.86
CA GLY A 100 -29.13 -19.56 -35.71
C GLY A 100 -28.96 -21.07 -35.61
N THR A 101 -28.65 -21.54 -34.42
CA THR A 101 -28.99 -22.91 -34.01
C THR A 101 -29.40 -22.86 -32.52
N LYS A 102 -30.58 -23.42 -32.27
CA LYS A 102 -31.23 -23.57 -30.96
C LYS A 102 -30.36 -24.41 -29.97
N PRO A 103 -30.42 -24.13 -28.69
CA PRO A 103 -29.77 -24.96 -27.68
C PRO A 103 -30.58 -26.26 -27.49
N SER A 104 -29.86 -27.38 -27.56
CA SER A 104 -30.34 -28.69 -27.16
C SER A 104 -30.18 -28.84 -25.68
N THR A 105 -31.26 -29.09 -24.97
CA THR A 105 -31.33 -29.59 -23.61
C THR A 105 -30.79 -31.04 -23.56
N GLY A 106 -29.76 -31.23 -22.76
CA GLY A 106 -29.29 -32.59 -22.44
C GLY A 106 -28.51 -32.55 -21.13
N GLY A 107 -29.18 -32.89 -20.04
CA GLY A 107 -28.54 -33.11 -18.75
C GLY A 107 -27.64 -34.37 -18.82
N ASN A 108 -26.53 -34.31 -18.14
CA ASN A 108 -25.93 -35.49 -17.58
C ASN A 108 -25.10 -35.16 -16.32
N THR A 109 -25.55 -35.71 -15.21
CA THR A 109 -24.85 -35.85 -13.95
C THR A 109 -23.73 -36.87 -14.13
N GLY A 110 -22.51 -36.46 -13.79
CA GLY A 110 -21.39 -37.40 -13.74
C GLY A 110 -20.19 -36.76 -13.06
N GLY A 111 -20.02 -37.06 -11.77
CA GLY A 111 -18.80 -36.70 -11.05
C GLY A 111 -17.59 -37.41 -11.66
N THR A 112 -16.54 -36.63 -11.93
CA THR A 112 -15.22 -37.21 -12.22
C THR A 112 -14.17 -36.41 -11.50
N THR A 113 -13.58 -37.04 -10.50
CA THR A 113 -12.26 -36.72 -9.96
C THR A 113 -11.24 -36.92 -11.07
N GLY A 114 -10.67 -35.81 -11.57
CA GLY A 114 -9.60 -35.87 -12.55
C GLY A 114 -8.82 -34.58 -12.55
N GLY A 115 -7.50 -34.64 -12.44
CA GLY A 115 -6.59 -33.52 -12.53
C GLY A 115 -6.82 -32.74 -13.83
N GLY A 116 -7.53 -31.63 -13.76
CA GLY A 116 -7.95 -30.84 -14.92
C GLY A 116 -6.85 -29.93 -15.40
N THR A 117 -6.48 -30.06 -16.65
CA THR A 117 -6.08 -28.94 -17.48
C THR A 117 -7.22 -27.94 -17.43
N GLY A 118 -6.97 -26.68 -17.04
CA GLY A 118 -8.00 -25.64 -17.03
C GLY A 118 -8.62 -25.53 -18.43
N ASP A 119 -9.93 -25.44 -18.48
CA ASP A 119 -10.70 -25.31 -19.73
C ASP A 119 -10.98 -23.84 -20.10
N GLY A 120 -10.32 -22.92 -19.39
CA GLY A 120 -10.52 -21.48 -19.57
C GLY A 120 -11.78 -20.93 -18.90
N THR A 121 -12.48 -21.72 -18.09
CA THR A 121 -13.71 -21.34 -17.39
C THR A 121 -13.50 -21.31 -15.88
N GLY A 122 -14.38 -20.64 -15.13
CA GLY A 122 -14.39 -20.64 -13.68
C GLY A 122 -15.19 -19.51 -13.08
N ASP A 123 -15.45 -19.63 -11.78
CA ASP A 123 -16.17 -18.65 -10.98
C ASP A 123 -15.18 -17.84 -10.11
N ILE A 124 -15.12 -16.52 -10.32
CA ILE A 124 -14.26 -15.59 -9.57
C ILE A 124 -15.14 -14.69 -8.71
N SER A 125 -14.84 -14.57 -7.41
CA SER A 125 -15.48 -13.59 -6.56
C SER A 125 -14.50 -12.50 -6.14
N ILE A 126 -14.86 -11.23 -6.34
CA ILE A 126 -14.16 -10.06 -5.80
C ILE A 126 -14.91 -9.58 -4.57
N LEU A 127 -14.29 -9.69 -3.39
CA LEU A 127 -14.89 -9.37 -2.10
C LEU A 127 -14.17 -8.18 -1.48
N LEU A 128 -14.68 -6.96 -1.71
CA LEU A 128 -14.09 -5.70 -1.23
C LEU A 128 -15.15 -4.82 -0.54
N PRO A 129 -14.75 -3.82 0.27
CA PRO A 129 -15.69 -2.94 0.96
C PRO A 129 -16.12 -1.79 0.04
N PHE A 130 -17.06 -2.04 -0.84
CA PHE A 130 -17.64 -1.00 -1.71
C PHE A 130 -18.55 -0.03 -0.96
N LEU A 131 -19.07 -0.44 0.23
CA LEU A 131 -19.94 0.36 1.09
C LEU A 131 -21.19 0.88 0.36
N ALA A 132 -21.72 0.10 -0.58
CA ALA A 132 -22.81 0.52 -1.46
C ALA A 132 -24.11 0.90 -0.72
N LYS A 133 -24.35 0.30 0.46
CA LYS A 133 -25.52 0.63 1.30
C LYS A 133 -25.34 1.87 2.16
N SER A 134 -24.11 2.33 2.36
CA SER A 134 -23.80 3.43 3.28
C SER A 134 -23.97 4.81 2.63
N SER A 135 -24.20 4.88 1.33
CA SER A 135 -24.33 6.14 0.61
C SER A 135 -25.64 6.21 -0.15
N SER A 136 -26.36 7.31 0.04
CA SER A 136 -27.55 7.65 -0.75
C SER A 136 -27.22 8.40 -2.06
N SER A 137 -25.99 8.87 -2.20
CA SER A 137 -25.57 9.67 -3.35
C SER A 137 -24.08 9.47 -3.66
N GLY A 138 -23.77 8.55 -4.58
CA GLY A 138 -22.41 8.35 -5.08
C GLY A 138 -21.59 7.32 -4.28
N VAL A 139 -20.31 7.23 -4.61
CA VAL A 139 -19.33 6.33 -3.99
C VAL A 139 -18.80 7.00 -2.72
N PRO A 140 -18.83 6.34 -1.55
CA PRO A 140 -18.19 6.86 -0.34
C PRO A 140 -16.68 7.04 -0.55
N GLU A 141 -16.11 8.16 -0.10
CA GLU A 141 -14.70 8.48 -0.26
C GLU A 141 -13.79 7.36 0.29
N ASN A 142 -14.14 6.82 1.43
CA ASN A 142 -13.40 5.73 2.09
C ASN A 142 -13.53 4.36 1.39
N SER A 143 -14.32 4.24 0.31
CA SER A 143 -14.40 3.04 -0.53
C SER A 143 -13.92 3.27 -1.97
N LEU A 144 -13.50 4.48 -2.32
CA LEU A 144 -13.08 4.82 -3.69
C LEU A 144 -11.92 3.92 -4.17
N TRP A 145 -10.97 3.63 -3.29
CA TRP A 145 -9.88 2.70 -3.58
C TRP A 145 -10.38 1.29 -4.02
N ALA A 146 -11.45 0.78 -3.40
CA ALA A 146 -12.02 -0.52 -3.78
C ALA A 146 -12.68 -0.47 -5.16
N VAL A 147 -13.28 0.67 -5.51
CA VAL A 147 -13.84 0.93 -6.84
C VAL A 147 -12.74 1.02 -7.89
N ASN A 148 -11.63 1.70 -7.57
CA ASN A 148 -10.48 1.83 -8.46
C ASN A 148 -9.79 0.47 -8.68
N PHE A 149 -9.62 -0.33 -7.63
CA PHE A 149 -9.17 -1.71 -7.77
C PHE A 149 -10.08 -2.51 -8.72
N TYR A 150 -11.40 -2.43 -8.52
CA TYR A 150 -12.35 -3.12 -9.39
C TYR A 150 -12.27 -2.61 -10.83
N ALA A 151 -12.12 -1.30 -11.05
CA ALA A 151 -11.98 -0.73 -12.39
C ALA A 151 -10.77 -1.31 -13.13
N GLY A 152 -9.61 -1.43 -12.45
CA GLY A 152 -8.45 -2.11 -12.99
C GLY A 152 -8.71 -3.60 -13.26
N ALA A 153 -9.29 -4.32 -12.29
CA ALA A 153 -9.64 -5.73 -12.44
C ALA A 153 -10.62 -5.98 -13.59
N ARG A 154 -11.55 -5.04 -13.83
CA ARG A 154 -12.48 -5.12 -14.96
C ARG A 154 -11.78 -5.06 -16.31
N LEU A 155 -10.79 -4.17 -16.46
CA LEU A 155 -10.00 -4.09 -17.69
C LEU A 155 -9.17 -5.36 -17.92
N ALA A 156 -8.62 -5.93 -16.86
CA ALA A 156 -7.92 -7.22 -16.94
C ALA A 156 -8.85 -8.37 -17.33
N TYR A 157 -10.10 -8.35 -16.84
CA TYR A 157 -11.10 -9.34 -17.23
C TYR A 157 -11.40 -9.23 -18.73
N ASP A 158 -11.54 -8.03 -19.29
CA ASP A 158 -11.78 -7.84 -20.72
C ASP A 158 -10.60 -8.40 -21.56
N ASP A 159 -9.35 -8.26 -21.07
CA ASP A 159 -8.18 -8.84 -21.73
C ASP A 159 -8.17 -10.38 -21.64
N LEU A 160 -8.53 -10.93 -20.49
CA LEU A 160 -8.66 -12.38 -20.31
C LEU A 160 -9.75 -12.98 -21.22
N GLU A 161 -10.86 -12.26 -21.36
CA GLU A 161 -11.97 -12.66 -22.25
C GLU A 161 -11.54 -12.62 -23.72
N ALA A 162 -10.77 -11.60 -24.12
CA ALA A 162 -10.17 -11.50 -25.44
C ALA A 162 -9.17 -12.65 -25.70
N ASP A 163 -8.42 -13.07 -24.69
CA ASP A 163 -7.52 -14.25 -24.74
C ASP A 163 -8.26 -15.59 -24.71
N GLY A 164 -9.59 -15.58 -24.64
CA GLY A 164 -10.44 -16.80 -24.72
C GLY A 164 -10.90 -17.36 -23.39
N ALA A 165 -10.56 -16.75 -22.25
CA ALA A 165 -11.12 -17.16 -20.97
C ALA A 165 -12.61 -16.83 -20.86
N ARG A 166 -13.34 -17.58 -20.05
CA ARG A 166 -14.78 -17.41 -19.82
C ARG A 166 -15.07 -17.55 -18.33
N PHE A 167 -14.88 -16.46 -17.61
CA PHE A 167 -15.12 -16.42 -16.17
C PHE A 167 -16.47 -15.83 -15.84
N ASN A 168 -17.09 -16.39 -14.81
CA ASN A 168 -18.26 -15.82 -14.18
C ASN A 168 -17.77 -14.99 -12.96
N VAL A 169 -17.77 -13.68 -13.09
CA VAL A 169 -17.22 -12.77 -12.07
C VAL A 169 -18.33 -12.19 -11.20
N SER A 170 -18.30 -12.49 -9.91
CA SER A 170 -19.21 -11.96 -8.89
C SER A 170 -18.54 -10.87 -8.07
N ILE A 171 -19.18 -9.69 -8.01
CA ILE A 171 -18.71 -8.57 -7.20
C ILE A 171 -19.51 -8.54 -5.90
N LEU A 172 -18.85 -8.70 -4.78
CA LEU A 172 -19.45 -8.82 -3.46
C LEU A 172 -18.97 -7.70 -2.54
N ASP A 173 -19.92 -6.99 -1.92
CA ASP A 173 -19.60 -5.96 -0.94
C ASP A 173 -19.43 -6.56 0.45
N SER A 174 -18.21 -6.48 0.99
CA SER A 174 -17.90 -6.92 2.35
C SER A 174 -18.40 -5.95 3.42
N GLU A 175 -18.76 -4.72 3.04
CA GLU A 175 -19.13 -3.60 3.94
C GLU A 175 -18.09 -3.38 5.07
N ALA A 176 -16.85 -3.86 4.91
CA ALA A 176 -15.83 -3.95 5.96
C ALA A 176 -16.36 -4.59 7.27
N SER A 177 -17.35 -5.47 7.18
CA SER A 177 -18.14 -6.03 8.27
C SER A 177 -18.02 -7.56 8.34
N THR A 178 -17.65 -8.08 9.49
CA THR A 178 -17.61 -9.53 9.74
C THR A 178 -19.00 -10.17 9.65
N THR A 179 -20.05 -9.43 10.05
CA THR A 179 -21.44 -9.89 9.94
C THR A 179 -21.83 -10.08 8.47
N THR A 180 -21.48 -9.12 7.60
CA THR A 180 -21.77 -9.20 6.17
C THR A 180 -21.02 -10.34 5.52
N VAL A 181 -19.73 -10.51 5.81
CA VAL A 181 -18.93 -11.63 5.29
C VAL A 181 -19.50 -12.98 5.73
N ASN A 182 -19.88 -13.15 7.01
CA ASN A 182 -20.52 -14.37 7.49
C ASN A 182 -21.88 -14.63 6.79
N ASN A 183 -22.65 -13.62 6.47
CA ASN A 183 -23.91 -13.77 5.74
C ASN A 183 -23.64 -14.22 4.29
N LEU A 184 -22.64 -13.66 3.60
CA LEU A 184 -22.22 -14.08 2.27
C LEU A 184 -21.74 -15.56 2.24
N LEU A 185 -21.07 -16.02 3.29
CA LEU A 185 -20.71 -17.44 3.41
C LEU A 185 -21.93 -18.33 3.57
N LYS A 186 -22.98 -17.88 4.23
CA LYS A 186 -24.23 -18.63 4.44
C LYS A 186 -25.14 -18.62 3.20
N SER A 187 -25.12 -17.55 2.39
CA SER A 187 -25.96 -17.42 1.20
C SER A 187 -25.58 -18.45 0.10
N GLY A 188 -24.36 -18.96 0.15
CA GLY A 188 -23.87 -19.95 -0.82
C GLY A 188 -23.24 -19.33 -2.08
N ASP A 189 -23.07 -18.02 -2.12
CA ASP A 189 -22.44 -17.35 -3.27
C ASP A 189 -20.92 -17.59 -3.28
N LEU A 190 -20.23 -17.34 -2.15
CA LEU A 190 -18.80 -17.59 -2.00
C LEU A 190 -18.37 -19.07 -2.14
N PRO A 191 -19.12 -20.05 -1.63
CA PRO A 191 -18.74 -21.47 -1.75
C PRO A 191 -18.60 -22.01 -3.17
N LYS A 192 -19.19 -21.37 -4.15
CA LYS A 192 -19.10 -21.78 -5.57
C LYS A 192 -17.85 -21.25 -6.26
N SER A 193 -17.14 -20.32 -5.67
CA SER A 193 -15.98 -19.69 -6.29
C SER A 193 -14.83 -20.65 -6.50
N ASP A 194 -14.16 -20.51 -7.63
CA ASP A 194 -12.90 -21.16 -7.96
C ASP A 194 -11.70 -20.31 -7.53
N LEU A 195 -11.92 -19.03 -7.36
CA LEU A 195 -10.97 -18.03 -6.89
C LEU A 195 -11.71 -16.92 -6.15
N ILE A 196 -11.18 -16.50 -5.00
CA ILE A 196 -11.68 -15.33 -4.26
C ILE A 196 -10.56 -14.32 -4.16
N ILE A 197 -10.83 -13.05 -4.56
CA ILE A 197 -9.93 -11.91 -4.43
C ILE A 197 -10.47 -10.98 -3.35
N GLY A 198 -9.67 -10.71 -2.32
CA GLY A 198 -10.09 -10.03 -1.10
C GLY A 198 -10.30 -11.02 0.05
N PRO A 199 -10.78 -10.56 1.22
CA PRO A 199 -11.15 -9.20 1.58
C PRO A 199 -9.96 -8.32 2.00
N TYR A 200 -10.27 -7.07 2.42
CA TYR A 200 -9.28 -6.12 2.89
C TYR A 200 -9.07 -6.16 4.42
N LYS A 201 -10.16 -6.06 5.19
CA LYS A 201 -10.08 -5.88 6.64
C LYS A 201 -9.60 -7.14 7.33
N ARG A 202 -8.68 -7.02 8.28
CA ARG A 202 -8.04 -8.12 9.01
C ARG A 202 -9.04 -9.18 9.50
N ASP A 203 -10.06 -8.74 10.26
CA ASP A 203 -11.03 -9.67 10.85
C ASP A 203 -11.81 -10.46 9.78
N ASN A 204 -12.04 -9.82 8.61
CA ASN A 204 -12.66 -10.49 7.48
C ASN A 204 -11.70 -11.47 6.81
N VAL A 205 -10.40 -11.13 6.75
CA VAL A 205 -9.36 -12.04 6.25
C VAL A 205 -9.26 -13.29 7.13
N GLU A 206 -9.32 -13.13 8.46
CA GLU A 206 -9.31 -14.26 9.41
C GLU A 206 -10.49 -15.22 9.19
N ILE A 207 -11.68 -14.71 8.91
CA ILE A 207 -12.86 -15.52 8.57
C ILE A 207 -12.65 -16.21 7.23
N MET A 208 -12.20 -15.48 6.22
CA MET A 208 -12.10 -15.98 4.86
C MET A 208 -10.95 -17.00 4.69
N GLN A 209 -9.83 -16.82 5.41
CA GLN A 209 -8.74 -17.81 5.37
C GLN A 209 -9.18 -19.17 5.97
N ALA A 210 -9.98 -19.16 7.04
CA ALA A 210 -10.53 -20.40 7.61
C ALA A 210 -11.49 -21.08 6.63
N PHE A 211 -12.32 -20.30 5.94
CA PHE A 211 -13.21 -20.80 4.87
C PHE A 211 -12.40 -21.38 3.71
N SER A 212 -11.39 -20.63 3.21
CA SER A 212 -10.50 -21.03 2.12
C SER A 212 -9.83 -22.39 2.40
N LYS A 213 -9.24 -22.53 3.59
CA LYS A 213 -8.62 -23.79 4.04
C LYS A 213 -9.60 -24.96 4.04
N LYS A 214 -10.78 -24.75 4.65
CA LYS A 214 -11.81 -25.80 4.79
C LYS A 214 -12.35 -26.26 3.43
N ASN A 215 -12.59 -25.31 2.52
CA ASN A 215 -13.25 -25.60 1.24
C ASN A 215 -12.25 -25.75 0.08
N LYS A 216 -10.96 -25.58 0.34
CA LYS A 216 -9.89 -25.69 -0.66
C LYS A 216 -10.09 -24.71 -1.83
N VAL A 217 -10.50 -23.47 -1.51
CA VAL A 217 -10.71 -22.39 -2.48
C VAL A 217 -9.54 -21.42 -2.39
N PRO A 218 -8.81 -21.15 -3.47
CA PRO A 218 -7.79 -20.13 -3.52
C PRO A 218 -8.32 -18.75 -3.06
N LEU A 219 -7.63 -18.15 -2.10
CA LEU A 219 -7.94 -16.84 -1.51
C LEU A 219 -6.75 -15.90 -1.72
N VAL A 220 -6.89 -14.97 -2.64
CA VAL A 220 -5.90 -13.94 -2.93
C VAL A 220 -6.22 -12.72 -2.08
N VAL A 221 -5.28 -12.32 -1.21
CA VAL A 221 -5.43 -11.17 -0.31
C VAL A 221 -4.45 -10.08 -0.74
N PRO A 222 -4.93 -9.02 -1.43
CA PRO A 222 -4.06 -8.03 -2.05
C PRO A 222 -3.34 -7.11 -1.07
N TYR A 223 -3.98 -6.76 0.04
CA TYR A 223 -3.56 -5.61 0.85
C TYR A 223 -2.84 -5.94 2.14
N THR A 224 -3.12 -7.07 2.77
CA THR A 224 -2.49 -7.40 4.05
C THR A 224 -1.02 -7.78 3.87
N ALA A 225 -0.16 -7.12 4.65
CA ALA A 225 1.27 -7.46 4.79
C ALA A 225 1.56 -8.18 6.12
N GLN A 226 0.52 -8.56 6.85
CA GLN A 226 0.66 -9.17 8.17
C GLN A 226 1.07 -10.64 8.06
N MET A 227 2.15 -10.99 8.74
CA MET A 227 2.56 -12.40 8.89
C MET A 227 1.63 -13.17 9.82
N GLY A 228 1.49 -14.47 9.58
CA GLY A 228 0.75 -15.36 10.48
C GLY A 228 -0.78 -15.25 10.38
N MET A 229 -1.29 -14.70 9.28
CA MET A 229 -2.73 -14.68 9.01
C MET A 229 -3.30 -16.06 8.68
N ALA A 230 -2.47 -16.94 8.18
CA ALA A 230 -2.85 -18.32 7.86
C ALA A 230 -1.87 -19.31 8.49
N GLU A 231 -2.37 -20.49 8.84
CA GLU A 231 -1.60 -21.61 9.35
C GLU A 231 -1.98 -22.87 8.59
N ASN A 232 -0.97 -23.51 7.97
CA ASN A 232 -1.18 -24.72 7.14
C ASN A 232 -2.34 -24.53 6.13
N ASN A 233 -2.30 -23.41 5.40
CA ASN A 233 -3.32 -23.10 4.39
C ASN A 233 -2.68 -22.83 3.02
N PRO A 234 -2.47 -23.87 2.20
CA PRO A 234 -1.87 -23.75 0.88
C PRO A 234 -2.74 -22.98 -0.13
N PHE A 235 -3.95 -22.59 0.25
CA PHE A 235 -4.88 -21.81 -0.57
C PHE A 235 -4.88 -20.32 -0.21
N TYR A 236 -4.18 -19.92 0.86
CA TYR A 236 -4.04 -18.52 1.23
C TYR A 236 -2.84 -17.91 0.51
N ILE A 237 -3.10 -16.83 -0.23
CA ILE A 237 -2.13 -16.17 -1.10
C ILE A 237 -2.06 -14.70 -0.74
N GLN A 238 -0.97 -14.30 -0.12
CA GLN A 238 -0.68 -12.92 0.27
C GLN A 238 0.07 -12.21 -0.85
N VAL A 239 -0.53 -11.18 -1.44
CA VAL A 239 0.06 -10.41 -2.55
C VAL A 239 1.03 -9.35 -2.03
N ASN A 240 0.65 -8.64 -0.97
CA ASN A 240 1.50 -7.61 -0.38
C ASN A 240 2.58 -8.25 0.49
N PRO A 241 3.88 -8.06 0.19
CA PRO A 241 4.98 -8.63 0.95
C PRO A 241 4.95 -8.25 2.42
N SER A 242 5.34 -9.18 3.27
CA SER A 242 5.47 -8.91 4.70
C SER A 242 6.66 -7.99 5.01
N LEU A 243 6.63 -7.36 6.18
CA LEU A 243 7.76 -6.57 6.67
C LEU A 243 9.07 -7.36 6.69
N LYS A 244 9.00 -8.65 7.05
CA LYS A 244 10.17 -9.54 7.01
C LYS A 244 10.74 -9.62 5.60
N THR A 245 9.91 -9.78 4.59
CA THR A 245 10.30 -9.82 3.18
C THR A 245 10.95 -8.51 2.74
N HIS A 246 10.40 -7.35 3.13
CA HIS A 246 11.03 -6.05 2.90
C HIS A 246 12.43 -5.96 3.55
N CYS A 247 12.58 -6.36 4.81
CA CYS A 247 13.87 -6.37 5.49
C CYS A 247 14.88 -7.31 4.83
N GLU A 248 14.44 -8.48 4.37
CA GLU A 248 15.27 -9.43 3.65
C GLU A 248 15.73 -8.89 2.29
N ALA A 249 14.84 -8.25 1.54
CA ALA A 249 15.17 -7.63 0.25
C ALA A 249 16.19 -6.50 0.42
N MET A 250 15.96 -5.58 1.37
CA MET A 250 16.91 -4.53 1.71
C MET A 250 18.26 -5.11 2.12
N THR A 251 18.28 -6.14 2.97
CA THR A 251 19.52 -6.80 3.39
C THR A 251 20.28 -7.37 2.21
N LYS A 252 19.59 -8.06 1.30
CA LYS A 252 20.21 -8.63 0.08
C LYS A 252 20.83 -7.52 -0.78
N HIS A 253 20.12 -6.41 -0.96
CA HIS A 253 20.61 -5.27 -1.73
C HIS A 253 21.83 -4.63 -1.06
N ILE A 254 21.76 -4.30 0.24
CA ILE A 254 22.90 -3.75 1.01
C ILE A 254 24.12 -4.65 0.90
N ARG A 255 23.95 -5.96 1.01
CA ARG A 255 25.06 -6.93 1.01
C ARG A 255 25.68 -7.18 -0.37
N LYS A 256 25.07 -6.73 -1.44
CA LYS A 256 25.73 -6.72 -2.78
C LYS A 256 26.87 -5.69 -2.83
N GLN A 257 26.75 -4.57 -2.12
CA GLN A 257 27.62 -3.41 -2.24
C GLN A 257 28.45 -3.16 -0.97
N HIS A 258 27.98 -3.54 0.22
CA HIS A 258 28.56 -3.17 1.49
C HIS A 258 28.88 -4.38 2.37
N GLN A 259 29.99 -4.27 3.13
CA GLN A 259 30.38 -5.27 4.10
C GLN A 259 29.59 -5.10 5.42
N PRO A 260 29.31 -6.19 6.19
CA PRO A 260 28.47 -6.11 7.39
C PRO A 260 28.99 -5.14 8.44
N GLU A 261 30.30 -4.97 8.58
CA GLU A 261 30.94 -4.07 9.54
C GLU A 261 30.71 -2.58 9.26
N ASN A 262 30.23 -2.24 8.07
CA ASN A 262 29.92 -0.88 7.66
C ASN A 262 28.40 -0.58 7.75
N VAL A 263 27.59 -1.55 8.19
CA VAL A 263 26.15 -1.42 8.32
C VAL A 263 25.76 -1.25 9.78
N VAL A 264 24.90 -0.26 10.02
CA VAL A 264 24.39 0.10 11.36
C VAL A 264 22.86 0.08 11.32
N LEU A 265 22.25 -0.82 12.06
CA LEU A 265 20.82 -0.84 12.28
C LEU A 265 20.49 0.16 13.39
N VAL A 266 19.60 1.11 13.12
CA VAL A 266 19.22 2.14 14.08
C VAL A 266 17.73 2.04 14.38
N ALA A 267 17.37 1.92 15.65
CA ALA A 267 16.00 1.81 16.09
C ALA A 267 15.78 2.44 17.47
N LEU A 268 14.54 2.74 17.78
CA LEU A 268 14.16 3.07 19.15
C LEU A 268 14.31 1.84 20.06
N ASP A 269 14.67 2.07 21.31
CA ASP A 269 14.78 1.02 22.35
C ASP A 269 13.39 0.54 22.81
N LYS A 270 12.62 0.01 21.84
CA LYS A 270 11.30 -0.58 22.02
C LYS A 270 11.29 -2.02 21.54
N ALA A 271 10.49 -2.86 22.18
CA ALA A 271 10.39 -4.29 21.83
C ALA A 271 10.03 -4.51 20.35
N GLU A 272 9.09 -3.73 19.83
CA GLU A 272 8.62 -3.83 18.45
C GLU A 272 9.74 -3.47 17.44
N GLU A 273 10.48 -2.40 17.68
CA GLU A 273 11.54 -1.97 16.77
C GLU A 273 12.75 -2.91 16.85
N LYS A 274 13.11 -3.39 18.05
CA LYS A 274 14.12 -4.45 18.20
C LYS A 274 13.74 -5.74 17.45
N GLY A 275 12.45 -6.08 17.45
CA GLY A 275 11.94 -7.22 16.68
C GLY A 275 12.21 -7.08 15.18
N ARG A 276 12.12 -5.86 14.64
CA ARG A 276 12.43 -5.56 13.22
C ARG A 276 13.91 -5.73 12.92
N LEU A 277 14.81 -5.28 13.81
CA LEU A 277 16.25 -5.45 13.64
C LEU A 277 16.63 -6.93 13.49
N LYS A 278 15.90 -7.81 14.17
CA LYS A 278 16.11 -9.24 14.05
C LYS A 278 15.95 -9.76 12.62
N TYR A 279 15.00 -9.25 11.84
CA TYR A 279 14.82 -9.66 10.43
C TYR A 279 16.06 -9.34 9.59
N PHE A 280 16.68 -8.18 9.79
CA PHE A 280 17.92 -7.81 9.10
C PHE A 280 19.09 -8.71 9.53
N GLN A 281 19.24 -8.98 10.82
CA GLN A 281 20.30 -9.84 11.34
C GLN A 281 20.15 -11.29 10.86
N ASP A 282 18.93 -11.83 10.85
CA ASP A 282 18.63 -13.17 10.38
C ASP A 282 18.95 -13.28 8.87
N ALA A 283 18.52 -12.30 8.07
CA ALA A 283 18.81 -12.26 6.63
C ALA A 283 20.32 -12.16 6.36
N ASN A 284 21.05 -11.30 7.10
CA ASN A 284 22.50 -11.21 6.99
C ASN A 284 23.19 -12.52 7.37
N THR A 285 22.70 -13.20 8.42
CA THR A 285 23.24 -14.51 8.85
C THR A 285 23.07 -15.55 7.75
N LEU A 286 21.97 -15.54 7.04
CA LEU A 286 21.74 -16.46 5.90
C LEU A 286 22.69 -16.19 4.75
N ILE A 287 23.03 -14.93 4.47
CA ILE A 287 23.99 -14.54 3.44
C ILE A 287 25.42 -14.94 3.85
N GLU A 288 25.74 -14.84 5.15
CA GLU A 288 27.05 -15.17 5.71
C GLU A 288 27.29 -16.67 5.93
N LYS A 289 26.37 -17.55 5.48
CA LYS A 289 26.53 -19.01 5.63
C LYS A 289 27.92 -19.49 5.19
N GLY A 290 28.64 -20.12 6.12
CA GLY A 290 29.99 -20.63 5.89
C GLY A 290 31.10 -19.56 5.97
N LYS A 291 30.79 -18.31 6.30
CA LYS A 291 31.73 -17.22 6.55
C LYS A 291 31.82 -16.91 8.06
N THR A 292 32.56 -15.85 8.38
CA THR A 292 32.89 -15.47 9.77
C THR A 292 31.70 -15.06 10.66
N GLY A 293 30.48 -15.07 10.14
CA GLY A 293 29.27 -14.76 10.92
C GLY A 293 29.22 -13.32 11.42
N LYS A 294 29.82 -12.36 10.71
CA LYS A 294 29.78 -10.95 11.09
C LYS A 294 28.35 -10.42 11.09
N LYS A 295 27.98 -9.80 12.20
CA LYS A 295 26.68 -9.17 12.38
C LYS A 295 26.73 -7.69 11.98
N PHE A 296 25.58 -7.12 11.66
CA PHE A 296 25.42 -5.69 11.60
C PHE A 296 25.56 -5.08 12.98
N LYS A 297 26.09 -3.86 13.06
CA LYS A 297 26.10 -3.09 14.31
C LYS A 297 24.68 -2.63 14.64
N GLU A 298 24.39 -2.41 15.89
CA GLU A 298 23.09 -1.91 16.35
C GLU A 298 23.26 -0.64 17.18
N LEU A 299 22.43 0.35 16.92
CA LEU A 299 22.28 1.57 17.70
C LEU A 299 20.84 1.68 18.18
N LEU A 300 20.64 1.42 19.49
CA LEU A 300 19.35 1.57 20.13
C LEU A 300 19.27 2.95 20.78
N VAL A 301 18.27 3.73 20.40
CA VAL A 301 18.05 5.09 20.89
C VAL A 301 16.91 5.07 21.91
N PRO A 302 17.17 5.47 23.17
CA PRO A 302 16.12 5.55 24.18
C PRO A 302 15.00 6.51 23.72
N GLU A 303 13.77 6.22 24.12
CA GLU A 303 12.63 7.10 23.81
C GLU A 303 12.77 8.45 24.51
N GLY A 304 12.16 9.45 23.89
CA GLY A 304 12.07 10.82 24.39
C GLY A 304 12.85 11.83 23.56
N ALA A 305 12.23 12.98 23.30
CA ALA A 305 12.78 14.01 22.43
C ALA A 305 14.20 14.48 22.83
N ALA A 306 14.50 14.53 24.13
CA ALA A 306 15.83 14.90 24.62
C ALA A 306 16.95 13.94 24.14
N ASN A 307 16.64 12.66 23.95
CA ASN A 307 17.60 11.66 23.49
C ASN A 307 17.82 11.75 21.96
N PHE A 308 16.85 12.30 21.22
CA PHE A 308 16.94 12.38 19.77
C PHE A 308 17.90 13.49 19.29
N HIS A 309 18.14 14.50 20.11
CA HIS A 309 19.04 15.61 19.75
C HIS A 309 20.54 15.26 19.86
N SER A 310 20.89 14.15 20.50
CA SER A 310 22.28 13.76 20.77
C SER A 310 22.54 12.28 20.50
N ILE A 311 22.07 11.79 19.35
CA ILE A 311 22.30 10.40 18.95
C ILE A 311 23.79 10.24 18.59
N ASN A 312 24.50 9.35 19.28
CA ASN A 312 25.93 9.14 19.05
C ASN A 312 26.18 8.30 17.79
N ILE A 313 26.04 8.91 16.61
CA ILE A 313 26.31 8.27 15.32
C ILE A 313 27.79 8.24 14.96
N ALA A 314 28.58 9.20 15.46
CA ALA A 314 29.99 9.40 15.08
C ALA A 314 30.85 8.15 15.35
N GLN A 315 30.56 7.38 16.40
CA GLN A 315 31.29 6.15 16.73
C GLN A 315 31.22 5.06 15.64
N PHE A 316 30.26 5.14 14.73
CA PHE A 316 30.05 4.16 13.66
C PHE A 316 30.68 4.57 12.35
N ILE A 317 30.90 5.86 12.15
CA ILE A 317 31.42 6.44 10.92
C ILE A 317 32.93 6.25 10.87
N LYS A 318 33.43 5.79 9.73
CA LYS A 318 34.87 5.58 9.50
C LYS A 318 35.29 6.42 8.31
N PRO A 319 36.28 7.30 8.44
CA PRO A 319 36.78 8.11 7.33
C PRO A 319 37.16 7.26 6.10
N GLY A 320 36.77 7.72 4.93
CA GLY A 320 37.05 7.07 3.66
C GLY A 320 36.32 5.73 3.42
N THR A 321 35.27 5.46 4.19
CA THR A 321 34.46 4.25 4.06
C THR A 321 32.97 4.62 4.12
N THR A 322 32.20 4.20 3.12
CA THR A 322 30.74 4.35 3.15
C THR A 322 30.13 3.68 4.38
N THR A 323 29.39 4.43 5.18
CA THR A 323 28.62 3.90 6.31
C THR A 323 27.16 3.83 5.95
N VAL A 324 26.54 2.67 6.09
CA VAL A 324 25.14 2.43 5.78
C VAL A 324 24.32 2.43 7.05
N PHE A 325 23.36 3.33 7.16
CA PHE A 325 22.39 3.36 8.25
C PHE A 325 21.06 2.79 7.78
N VAL A 326 20.57 1.74 8.45
CA VAL A 326 19.29 1.12 8.19
C VAL A 326 18.34 1.46 9.32
N VAL A 327 17.24 2.13 9.01
CA VAL A 327 16.33 2.72 10.00
C VAL A 327 14.91 2.19 9.76
N PRO A 328 14.53 1.02 10.29
CA PRO A 328 13.22 0.42 10.08
C PRO A 328 12.13 1.02 10.97
N SER A 329 12.26 2.29 11.34
CA SER A 329 11.24 3.06 12.05
C SER A 329 10.34 3.79 11.08
N TRP A 330 9.01 3.71 11.26
CA TRP A 330 8.05 4.36 10.36
C TRP A 330 7.04 5.28 11.04
N SER A 331 6.95 5.27 12.36
CA SER A 331 5.88 5.99 13.07
C SER A 331 6.35 7.20 13.87
N ASN A 332 7.63 7.23 14.26
CA ASN A 332 8.16 8.34 15.07
C ASN A 332 8.89 9.35 14.19
N GLN A 333 8.13 10.29 13.62
CA GLN A 333 8.66 11.33 12.72
C GLN A 333 9.74 12.17 13.41
N THR A 334 9.55 12.54 14.68
CA THR A 334 10.52 13.35 15.45
C THR A 334 11.87 12.65 15.57
N PHE A 335 11.86 11.34 15.85
CA PHE A 335 13.08 10.54 15.88
C PHE A 335 13.76 10.48 14.51
N ILE A 336 13.00 10.15 13.47
CA ILE A 336 13.51 10.02 12.10
C ILE A 336 14.10 11.35 11.65
N TYR A 337 13.37 12.46 11.81
CA TYR A 337 13.85 13.80 11.46
C TYR A 337 15.15 14.16 12.18
N SER A 338 15.20 13.95 13.51
CA SER A 338 16.38 14.26 14.31
C SER A 338 17.60 13.43 13.91
N LEU A 339 17.39 12.16 13.59
CA LEU A 339 18.46 11.27 13.11
C LEU A 339 18.98 11.72 11.74
N LEU A 340 18.09 11.96 10.78
CA LEU A 340 18.47 12.39 9.42
C LEU A 340 19.22 13.72 9.46
N HIS A 341 18.78 14.66 10.28
CA HIS A 341 19.47 15.95 10.46
C HIS A 341 20.91 15.79 10.95
N GLN A 342 21.13 14.88 11.89
CA GLN A 342 22.50 14.61 12.40
C GLN A 342 23.35 13.88 11.34
N LEU A 343 22.76 12.95 10.57
CA LEU A 343 23.45 12.26 9.48
C LEU A 343 23.88 13.26 8.39
N ILE A 344 23.02 14.21 8.03
CA ILE A 344 23.33 15.26 7.08
C ILE A 344 24.48 16.14 7.54
N ALA A 345 24.51 16.49 8.83
CA ALA A 345 25.61 17.29 9.36
C ALA A 345 26.96 16.54 9.17
N LYS A 346 26.98 15.22 9.36
CA LYS A 346 28.17 14.39 9.12
C LYS A 346 28.50 14.24 7.64
N GLN A 347 27.52 14.05 6.78
CA GLN A 347 27.70 14.03 5.33
C GLN A 347 28.34 15.35 4.85
N GLY A 348 27.89 16.50 5.39
CA GLY A 348 28.46 17.81 5.10
C GLY A 348 29.93 17.98 5.59
N GLU A 349 30.39 17.18 6.55
CA GLU A 349 31.79 17.10 6.99
C GLU A 349 32.68 16.27 6.06
N GLY A 350 32.11 15.71 4.97
CA GLY A 350 32.83 14.90 3.97
C GLY A 350 32.82 13.39 4.26
N GLU A 351 31.97 12.95 5.16
CA GLU A 351 31.73 11.54 5.39
C GLU A 351 30.78 10.95 4.34
N ASP A 352 30.98 9.70 3.96
CA ASP A 352 30.13 9.00 2.96
C ASP A 352 29.07 8.16 3.69
N ILE A 353 27.82 8.60 3.61
CA ILE A 353 26.67 8.03 4.32
C ILE A 353 25.55 7.67 3.36
N VAL A 354 25.03 6.45 3.49
CA VAL A 354 23.86 5.95 2.77
C VAL A 354 22.78 5.55 3.79
N VAL A 355 21.54 5.93 3.54
CA VAL A 355 20.41 5.62 4.43
C VAL A 355 19.43 4.67 3.74
N TYR A 356 19.05 3.61 4.45
CA TYR A 356 17.92 2.76 4.11
C TYR A 356 16.79 3.02 5.09
N GLY A 357 15.68 3.56 4.59
CA GLY A 357 14.49 3.90 5.36
C GLY A 357 13.27 3.09 4.95
N MET A 358 12.11 3.54 5.39
CA MET A 358 10.81 2.96 5.04
C MET A 358 10.11 3.84 4.03
N SER A 359 9.36 3.24 3.09
CA SER A 359 8.61 3.98 2.06
C SER A 359 7.65 5.03 2.63
N MET A 360 7.08 4.78 3.81
CA MET A 360 6.20 5.73 4.50
C MET A 360 6.84 7.08 4.85
N TRP A 361 8.17 7.19 4.80
CA TRP A 361 8.83 8.49 5.03
C TRP A 361 8.53 9.52 3.96
N LEU A 362 8.19 9.05 2.77
CA LEU A 362 7.85 9.92 1.64
C LEU A 362 6.54 10.70 1.86
N ASP A 363 5.69 10.21 2.76
CA ASP A 363 4.42 10.83 3.13
C ASP A 363 4.56 11.83 4.29
N PHE A 364 5.77 12.01 4.84
CA PHE A 364 6.00 12.91 5.97
C PHE A 364 6.20 14.34 5.50
N GLU A 365 5.21 15.19 5.69
CA GLU A 365 5.22 16.60 5.28
C GLU A 365 6.41 17.43 5.79
N GLN A 366 7.03 17.00 6.91
CA GLN A 366 8.14 17.71 7.54
C GLN A 366 9.52 17.27 7.05
N LEU A 367 9.61 16.20 6.26
CA LEU A 367 10.87 15.74 5.72
C LEU A 367 11.19 16.43 4.40
N ASP A 368 12.34 17.11 4.38
CA ASP A 368 12.85 17.75 3.18
C ASP A 368 13.44 16.72 2.21
N PHE A 369 13.03 16.76 0.96
CA PHE A 369 13.58 15.92 -0.10
C PHE A 369 15.08 16.14 -0.33
N GLU A 370 15.62 17.29 0.03
CA GLU A 370 17.07 17.49 0.05
C GLU A 370 17.78 16.52 1.01
N TYR A 371 17.13 16.11 2.10
CA TYR A 371 17.69 15.12 3.01
C TYR A 371 17.79 13.75 2.36
N PHE A 372 16.79 13.39 1.59
CA PHE A 372 16.76 12.12 0.89
C PHE A 372 17.83 12.07 -0.21
N GLU A 373 17.98 13.17 -0.94
CA GLU A 373 19.02 13.31 -1.97
C GLU A 373 20.43 13.20 -1.37
N LYS A 374 20.74 14.03 -0.36
CA LYS A 374 22.06 14.11 0.28
C LYS A 374 22.48 12.83 0.97
N LEU A 375 21.53 12.08 1.55
CA LEU A 375 21.79 10.82 2.26
C LEU A 375 21.61 9.59 1.39
N HIS A 376 21.47 9.78 0.08
CA HIS A 376 21.27 8.69 -0.87
C HIS A 376 20.21 7.69 -0.36
N LEU A 377 19.01 8.24 -0.01
CA LEU A 377 17.96 7.43 0.59
C LEU A 377 17.56 6.28 -0.31
N HIS A 378 17.51 5.09 0.28
CA HIS A 378 16.92 3.90 -0.31
C HIS A 378 15.72 3.48 0.50
N VAL A 379 14.66 3.03 -0.17
CA VAL A 379 13.47 2.46 0.45
C VAL A 379 13.06 1.17 -0.24
N SER A 380 12.37 0.30 0.49
CA SER A 380 11.76 -0.88 -0.10
C SER A 380 10.29 -0.60 -0.40
N SER A 381 9.80 -0.98 -1.58
CA SER A 381 8.40 -0.80 -1.97
C SER A 381 7.86 -2.06 -2.62
N ALA A 382 6.62 -2.40 -2.29
CA ALA A 382 5.86 -3.45 -2.99
C ALA A 382 5.32 -2.96 -4.34
N PHE A 383 5.36 -1.64 -4.57
CA PHE A 383 4.74 -1.00 -5.72
C PHE A 383 5.70 0.01 -6.35
N TYR A 384 5.90 -0.12 -7.65
CA TYR A 384 6.58 0.87 -8.48
C TYR A 384 6.10 0.73 -9.91
N VAL A 385 5.70 1.83 -10.52
CA VAL A 385 5.27 1.89 -11.93
C VAL A 385 6.29 2.67 -12.73
N ASP A 386 6.86 2.02 -13.75
CA ASP A 386 7.74 2.69 -14.71
C ASP A 386 6.93 3.28 -15.84
N ASP A 387 6.83 4.60 -15.88
CA ASP A 387 6.11 5.32 -16.93
C ASP A 387 6.74 5.16 -18.34
N ASN A 388 7.96 4.67 -18.40
CA ASN A 388 8.61 4.34 -19.67
C ASN A 388 8.26 2.94 -20.18
N ASP A 389 7.64 2.08 -19.37
CA ASP A 389 7.17 0.77 -19.84
C ASP A 389 5.96 0.96 -20.77
N GLU A 390 6.07 0.40 -21.97
CA GLU A 390 5.01 0.46 -22.99
C GLU A 390 3.69 -0.16 -22.48
N ARG A 391 3.74 -1.23 -21.68
CA ARG A 391 2.56 -1.87 -21.10
C ARG A 391 1.84 -0.94 -20.13
N VAL A 392 2.60 -0.18 -19.35
CA VAL A 392 2.09 0.84 -18.42
C VAL A 392 1.38 1.95 -19.20
N ARG A 393 1.99 2.46 -20.27
CA ARG A 393 1.38 3.50 -21.11
C ARG A 393 0.09 3.02 -21.77
N GLN A 394 0.07 1.80 -22.30
CA GLN A 394 -1.11 1.18 -22.89
C GLN A 394 -2.22 0.99 -21.85
N PHE A 395 -1.90 0.54 -20.65
CA PHE A 395 -2.88 0.43 -19.56
C PHE A 395 -3.45 1.79 -19.16
N LYS A 396 -2.60 2.81 -18.96
CA LYS A 396 -3.04 4.18 -18.65
C LYS A 396 -3.99 4.72 -19.75
N GLN A 397 -3.66 4.52 -21.01
CA GLN A 397 -4.49 4.94 -22.13
C GLN A 397 -5.84 4.20 -22.13
N LYS A 398 -5.85 2.87 -21.97
CA LYS A 398 -7.04 2.04 -21.91
C LYS A 398 -7.95 2.44 -20.75
N TYR A 399 -7.35 2.67 -19.57
CA TYR A 399 -8.06 3.11 -18.37
C TYR A 399 -8.72 4.47 -18.58
N PHE A 400 -7.98 5.43 -19.13
CA PHE A 400 -8.52 6.76 -19.44
C PHE A 400 -9.66 6.71 -20.47
N GLN A 401 -9.51 5.90 -21.51
CA GLN A 401 -10.58 5.72 -22.52
C GLN A 401 -11.85 5.11 -21.92
N SER A 402 -11.70 4.22 -20.94
CA SER A 402 -12.84 3.52 -20.33
C SER A 402 -13.55 4.35 -19.25
N TYR A 403 -12.78 5.15 -18.47
CA TYR A 403 -13.31 5.79 -17.26
C TYR A 403 -13.14 7.32 -17.24
N GLY A 404 -12.40 7.91 -18.18
CA GLY A 404 -12.12 9.35 -18.20
C GLY A 404 -11.21 9.83 -17.07
N ALA A 405 -10.50 8.92 -16.41
CA ALA A 405 -9.64 9.20 -15.24
C ALA A 405 -8.25 8.60 -15.42
N VAL A 406 -7.27 9.12 -14.70
CA VAL A 406 -5.92 8.53 -14.63
C VAL A 406 -5.95 7.40 -13.60
N PRO A 407 -5.37 6.20 -13.89
CA PRO A 407 -5.32 5.12 -12.93
C PRO A 407 -4.41 5.45 -11.76
N ASP A 408 -4.84 5.10 -10.55
CA ASP A 408 -4.07 5.13 -9.32
C ASP A 408 -3.42 3.76 -9.00
N GLU A 409 -2.74 3.67 -7.85
CA GLU A 409 -2.07 2.43 -7.43
C GLU A 409 -3.05 1.24 -7.34
N GLU A 410 -4.24 1.47 -6.82
CA GLU A 410 -5.27 0.44 -6.69
C GLU A 410 -5.75 -0.07 -8.04
N SER A 411 -5.83 0.81 -9.03
CA SER A 411 -6.20 0.44 -10.40
C SER A 411 -5.16 -0.48 -11.04
N PHE A 412 -3.87 -0.20 -10.86
CA PHE A 412 -2.78 -1.07 -11.30
C PHE A 412 -2.81 -2.41 -10.57
N LEU A 413 -2.94 -2.39 -9.24
CA LEU A 413 -3.00 -3.60 -8.43
C LEU A 413 -4.18 -4.49 -8.83
N GLY A 414 -5.36 -3.89 -9.03
CA GLY A 414 -6.55 -4.62 -9.46
C GLY A 414 -6.38 -5.28 -10.82
N TYR A 415 -5.79 -4.57 -11.78
CA TYR A 415 -5.48 -5.10 -13.09
C TYR A 415 -4.50 -6.27 -13.01
N ASP A 416 -3.38 -6.09 -12.32
CA ASP A 416 -2.31 -7.08 -12.23
C ASP A 416 -2.76 -8.36 -11.50
N VAL A 417 -3.49 -8.20 -10.39
CA VAL A 417 -4.05 -9.33 -9.63
C VAL A 417 -5.03 -10.13 -10.49
N MET A 418 -5.98 -9.46 -11.11
CA MET A 418 -6.99 -10.13 -11.92
C MET A 418 -6.37 -10.81 -13.14
N LEU A 419 -5.46 -10.14 -13.85
CA LEU A 419 -4.81 -10.68 -15.04
C LEU A 419 -3.96 -11.92 -14.72
N TYR A 420 -3.12 -11.81 -13.69
CA TYR A 420 -2.21 -12.88 -13.29
C TYR A 420 -2.94 -14.13 -12.79
N PHE A 421 -3.81 -13.97 -11.80
CA PHE A 421 -4.54 -15.08 -11.23
C PHE A 421 -5.60 -15.64 -12.18
N GLY A 422 -6.21 -14.81 -13.02
CA GLY A 422 -7.11 -15.22 -14.07
C GLY A 422 -6.41 -16.12 -15.10
N LYS A 423 -5.21 -15.74 -15.56
CA LYS A 423 -4.39 -16.59 -16.46
C LYS A 423 -4.03 -17.94 -15.83
N LEU A 424 -3.67 -17.93 -14.56
CA LEU A 424 -3.36 -19.17 -13.84
C LEU A 424 -4.59 -20.06 -13.65
N LEU A 425 -5.74 -19.47 -13.31
CA LEU A 425 -7.00 -20.18 -13.18
C LEU A 425 -7.43 -20.79 -14.52
N ALA A 426 -7.37 -20.00 -15.61
CA ALA A 426 -7.69 -20.48 -16.96
C ALA A 426 -6.82 -21.67 -17.38
N LYS A 427 -5.54 -21.64 -17.04
CA LYS A 427 -4.56 -22.65 -17.45
C LYS A 427 -4.56 -23.90 -16.58
N HIS A 428 -4.78 -23.75 -15.27
CA HIS A 428 -4.55 -24.83 -14.29
C HIS A 428 -5.78 -25.17 -13.42
N GLY A 429 -6.90 -24.45 -13.60
CA GLY A 429 -8.05 -24.57 -12.70
C GLY A 429 -7.66 -24.21 -11.25
N LYS A 430 -8.43 -24.64 -10.26
CA LYS A 430 -8.18 -24.41 -8.81
C LYS A 430 -6.81 -24.89 -8.31
N ASN A 431 -6.17 -25.80 -9.05
CA ASN A 431 -4.89 -26.38 -8.65
C ASN A 431 -3.69 -25.45 -8.96
N PHE A 432 -3.91 -24.26 -9.48
CA PHE A 432 -2.84 -23.31 -9.78
C PHE A 432 -1.99 -22.95 -8.54
N THR A 433 -2.56 -23.04 -7.34
CA THR A 433 -1.81 -22.78 -6.08
C THR A 433 -0.58 -23.69 -5.92
N GLN A 434 -0.63 -24.91 -6.49
CA GLN A 434 0.51 -25.84 -6.48
C GLN A 434 1.63 -25.46 -7.47
N LYS A 435 1.36 -24.50 -8.35
CA LYS A 435 2.29 -24.03 -9.38
C LYS A 435 2.75 -22.58 -9.15
N LEU A 436 2.23 -21.94 -8.12
CA LEU A 436 2.43 -20.52 -7.91
C LEU A 436 3.91 -20.19 -7.63
N ASP A 437 4.60 -21.04 -6.89
CA ASP A 437 6.03 -20.92 -6.57
C ASP A 437 6.98 -21.15 -7.77
N VAL A 438 6.47 -21.62 -8.87
CA VAL A 438 7.22 -21.83 -10.13
C VAL A 438 6.66 -21.03 -11.31
N SER A 439 5.82 -20.05 -11.05
CA SER A 439 5.14 -19.24 -12.06
C SER A 439 5.35 -17.74 -11.84
N PRO A 440 6.60 -17.26 -11.65
CA PRO A 440 6.84 -15.83 -11.50
C PRO A 440 6.45 -15.07 -12.78
N SER A 441 5.98 -13.83 -12.63
CA SER A 441 5.57 -13.00 -13.76
C SER A 441 5.79 -11.54 -13.47
N ASP A 442 6.32 -10.81 -14.45
CA ASP A 442 6.36 -9.36 -14.41
C ASP A 442 4.95 -8.83 -14.63
N VAL A 443 4.56 -7.87 -13.82
CA VAL A 443 3.27 -7.17 -13.84
C VAL A 443 3.51 -5.67 -14.02
N LEU A 444 2.47 -4.84 -14.09
CA LEU A 444 2.64 -3.41 -14.38
C LEU A 444 3.32 -2.65 -13.25
N HIS A 445 3.06 -3.04 -12.00
CA HIS A 445 3.63 -2.37 -10.82
C HIS A 445 4.84 -3.09 -10.21
N GLY A 446 5.36 -4.13 -10.89
CA GLY A 446 6.49 -4.89 -10.39
C GLY A 446 6.54 -6.33 -10.88
N ARG A 447 6.58 -7.26 -9.93
CA ARG A 447 6.68 -8.69 -10.22
C ARG A 447 5.91 -9.51 -9.17
N PHE A 448 5.22 -10.54 -9.61
CA PHE A 448 4.70 -11.57 -8.74
C PHE A 448 5.66 -12.76 -8.71
N GLU A 449 6.20 -13.01 -7.52
CA GLU A 449 7.10 -14.12 -7.23
C GLU A 449 6.71 -14.75 -5.90
N PHE A 450 5.83 -15.73 -5.95
CA PHE A 450 5.28 -16.34 -4.76
C PHE A 450 6.16 -17.45 -4.22
N ASN A 451 6.41 -17.44 -2.92
CA ASN A 451 7.14 -18.48 -2.21
C ASN A 451 6.28 -19.07 -1.08
N ARG A 452 6.60 -20.31 -0.73
CA ARG A 452 6.01 -21.00 0.42
C ARG A 452 6.60 -20.45 1.70
N VAL A 453 5.75 -19.98 2.59
CA VAL A 453 6.17 -19.44 3.89
C VAL A 453 5.93 -20.46 4.99
N VAL A 454 6.95 -20.73 5.78
CA VAL A 454 6.92 -21.57 6.97
C VAL A 454 7.19 -20.69 8.18
N LEU A 455 6.21 -20.55 9.06
CA LEU A 455 6.32 -19.73 10.26
C LEU A 455 7.02 -20.49 11.39
N ASP A 456 6.75 -21.79 11.52
CA ASP A 456 7.40 -22.68 12.47
C ASP A 456 8.27 -23.72 11.75
N PRO A 457 9.59 -23.53 11.70
CA PRO A 457 10.49 -24.47 11.03
C PRO A 457 10.48 -25.89 11.61
N SER A 458 10.00 -26.10 12.83
CA SER A 458 9.90 -27.44 13.43
C SER A 458 8.89 -28.31 12.69
N ARG A 459 7.76 -27.75 12.30
CA ARG A 459 6.71 -28.43 11.53
C ARG A 459 7.18 -28.86 10.13
N HIS A 460 7.99 -28.01 9.49
CA HIS A 460 8.54 -28.33 8.18
C HIS A 460 9.57 -29.48 8.23
N LYS A 461 10.23 -29.69 9.39
CA LYS A 461 11.14 -30.85 9.57
C LYS A 461 10.36 -32.17 9.68
N GLU A 462 9.14 -32.12 10.19
CA GLU A 462 8.26 -33.31 10.30
C GLU A 462 7.58 -33.65 8.98
N ASP A 463 7.20 -32.60 8.20
CA ASP A 463 6.62 -32.72 6.86
C ASP A 463 7.25 -31.71 5.91
N LEU A 464 8.05 -32.17 4.97
CA LEU A 464 8.74 -31.31 3.98
C LEU A 464 7.78 -30.58 3.03
N ASN A 465 6.54 -31.04 2.93
CA ASN A 465 5.50 -30.35 2.13
C ASN A 465 4.70 -29.33 2.95
N TYR A 466 4.94 -29.27 4.27
CA TYR A 466 4.26 -28.32 5.13
C TYR A 466 4.68 -26.89 4.83
N PHE A 467 3.70 -26.01 4.66
CA PHE A 467 3.87 -24.56 4.67
C PHE A 467 2.55 -23.89 5.12
N ASP A 468 2.68 -22.68 5.64
CA ASP A 468 1.55 -21.98 6.24
C ASP A 468 0.75 -21.18 5.21
N GLN A 469 1.42 -20.55 4.26
CA GLN A 469 0.82 -19.70 3.25
C GLN A 469 1.75 -19.50 2.04
N LEU A 470 1.21 -18.96 0.96
CA LEU A 470 1.97 -18.43 -0.17
C LEU A 470 2.08 -16.90 -0.03
N GLU A 471 3.26 -16.36 -0.22
CA GLU A 471 3.51 -14.91 -0.13
C GLU A 471 4.31 -14.43 -1.33
N ASN A 472 3.91 -13.29 -1.91
CA ASN A 472 4.73 -12.60 -2.88
C ASN A 472 6.00 -12.07 -2.18
N THR A 473 7.16 -12.46 -2.66
CA THR A 473 8.45 -12.10 -2.06
C THR A 473 9.25 -11.10 -2.89
N PHE A 474 8.68 -10.62 -3.98
CA PHE A 474 9.29 -9.56 -4.75
C PHE A 474 9.06 -8.21 -4.09
N VAL A 475 10.14 -7.44 -3.96
CA VAL A 475 10.15 -6.08 -3.42
C VAL A 475 11.12 -5.24 -4.25
N HIS A 476 10.69 -4.09 -4.71
CA HIS A 476 11.58 -3.09 -5.29
C HIS A 476 12.47 -2.48 -4.21
N ILE A 477 13.74 -2.27 -4.54
CA ILE A 477 14.58 -1.32 -3.82
C ILE A 477 14.67 -0.07 -4.67
N LEU A 478 14.15 1.02 -4.15
CA LEU A 478 14.14 2.31 -4.82
C LEU A 478 15.17 3.23 -4.15
N LYS A 479 15.88 4.01 -4.94
CA LYS A 479 16.75 5.09 -4.46
C LYS A 479 16.12 6.44 -4.79
N PHE A 480 16.31 7.40 -3.91
CA PHE A 480 15.97 8.78 -4.17
C PHE A 480 17.16 9.47 -4.84
N GLN A 481 16.97 9.91 -6.05
CA GLN A 481 17.99 10.58 -6.86
C GLN A 481 17.31 11.50 -7.87
N ASP A 482 17.90 12.68 -8.09
CA ASP A 482 17.34 13.72 -8.98
C ASP A 482 15.91 14.10 -8.58
N PHE A 483 15.65 14.15 -7.26
CA PHE A 483 14.36 14.48 -6.62
C PHE A 483 13.20 13.55 -6.97
N HIS A 484 13.47 12.31 -7.36
CA HIS A 484 12.45 11.29 -7.57
C HIS A 484 12.95 9.90 -7.17
N LEU A 485 12.01 8.99 -6.95
CA LEU A 485 12.32 7.58 -6.72
C LEU A 485 12.53 6.86 -8.04
N GLN A 486 13.58 6.06 -8.10
CA GLN A 486 13.89 5.20 -9.23
C GLN A 486 14.48 3.87 -8.75
N PRO A 487 14.41 2.79 -9.53
CA PRO A 487 15.03 1.53 -9.15
C PRO A 487 16.52 1.70 -8.82
N ALA A 488 16.96 1.05 -7.74
CA ALA A 488 18.33 1.17 -7.25
C ALA A 488 19.33 0.27 -7.99
N ASP A 489 18.86 -0.67 -8.77
CA ASP A 489 19.68 -1.64 -9.56
C ASP A 489 19.61 -1.39 -11.05
#